data_7b7714e96b5ddfbb17c8da8a45516cf4
#
_entry.id   7b7714e96b5ddfbb17c8da8a45516cf4
#
_cell.length_a   1.000
_cell.length_b   1.000
_cell.length_c   1.000
_cell.angle_alpha   90.00
_cell.angle_beta   90.00
_cell.angle_gamma   90.00
#
_symmetry.space_group_name_H-M   'P 1'
#
loop_
_entity.id
_entity.type
_entity.pdbx_description
1 polymer ?
#
loop_
_entity_poly.entity_id
_entity_poly.type
_entity_poly.pdbx_seq_one_letter_code
_entity_poly.pdbx_strand_id
1 'polypeptide(L)'
;MDKVVLEKTINKYVDMVYRILFCHLGNKADSDDAFQDVFIKLYKCNKEFESDEHLKAYLIKMTANIANDYHRKNFWRNKIELQDIYQAVSDCDDDNYEVMDAILHLPNKYKNVIYMYYFEDYKANEIAGILNIPVNTVYSLLKRGKEKLKGVLDESL
;
A
#
# COMPACT_ATOMS: atom_id res chain seq x y z
N MET A 1 -4.35 2.38 22.31
CA MET A 1 -5.19 3.39 21.61
C MET A 1 -6.61 3.29 22.12
N ASP A 2 -7.25 4.40 22.38
CA ASP A 2 -8.64 4.46 22.78
C ASP A 2 -9.55 4.01 21.61
N LYS A 3 -10.65 3.35 21.94
CA LYS A 3 -11.61 2.83 20.96
C LYS A 3 -12.20 3.92 20.07
N VAL A 4 -12.51 5.09 20.63
CA VAL A 4 -13.06 6.23 19.88
C VAL A 4 -12.03 6.77 18.87
N VAL A 5 -10.77 6.86 19.28
CA VAL A 5 -9.67 7.29 18.43
C VAL A 5 -9.43 6.27 17.31
N LEU A 6 -9.52 4.98 17.62
CA LEU A 6 -9.40 3.91 16.63
C LEU A 6 -10.51 4.01 15.58
N GLU A 7 -11.76 4.19 15.97
CA GLU A 7 -12.87 4.33 15.03
C GLU A 7 -12.67 5.52 14.08
N LYS A 8 -12.24 6.66 14.60
CA LYS A 8 -11.92 7.84 13.79
C LYS A 8 -10.78 7.56 12.82
N THR A 9 -9.76 6.87 13.27
CA THR A 9 -8.60 6.50 12.44
C THR A 9 -9.02 5.56 11.32
N ILE A 10 -9.83 4.53 11.63
CA ILE A 10 -10.35 3.61 10.61
C ILE A 10 -11.13 4.40 9.56
N ASN A 11 -12.10 5.22 9.98
CA ASN A 11 -12.94 6.00 9.06
C ASN A 11 -12.12 6.92 8.16
N LYS A 12 -11.07 7.52 8.71
CA LYS A 12 -10.22 8.45 7.96
C LYS A 12 -9.32 7.73 6.93
N TYR A 13 -8.79 6.57 7.29
CA TYR A 13 -7.74 5.91 6.50
C TYR A 13 -8.15 4.59 5.85
N VAL A 14 -9.43 4.23 5.90
CA VAL A 14 -9.93 2.98 5.32
C VAL A 14 -9.56 2.86 3.84
N ASP A 15 -9.78 3.89 3.05
CA ASP A 15 -9.51 3.87 1.60
C ASP A 15 -8.01 3.76 1.33
N MET A 16 -7.20 4.50 2.07
CA MET A 16 -5.73 4.46 1.94
C MET A 16 -5.19 3.05 2.22
N VAL A 17 -5.61 2.45 3.32
CA VAL A 17 -5.16 1.10 3.70
C VAL A 17 -5.58 0.09 2.65
N TYR A 18 -6.82 0.13 2.19
CA TYR A 18 -7.29 -0.77 1.13
C TYR A 18 -6.52 -0.57 -0.18
N ARG A 19 -6.25 0.67 -0.59
CA ARG A 19 -5.46 0.91 -1.81
C ARG A 19 -4.07 0.29 -1.73
N ILE A 20 -3.40 0.45 -0.60
CA ILE A 20 -2.07 -0.17 -0.39
C ILE A 20 -2.17 -1.68 -0.47
N LEU A 21 -3.15 -2.26 0.21
CA LEU A 21 -3.33 -3.72 0.23
C LEU A 21 -3.66 -4.26 -1.16
N PHE A 22 -4.53 -3.60 -1.93
CA PHE A 22 -4.85 -4.01 -3.29
C PHE A 22 -3.64 -3.93 -4.23
N CYS A 23 -2.82 -2.89 -4.09
CA CYS A 23 -1.59 -2.76 -4.87
C CYS A 23 -0.60 -3.89 -4.61
N HIS A 24 -0.65 -4.49 -3.42
CA HIS A 24 0.24 -5.57 -3.04
C HIS A 24 -0.36 -6.97 -3.25
N LEU A 25 -1.61 -7.17 -2.86
CA LEU A 25 -2.21 -8.51 -2.75
C LEU A 25 -3.10 -8.88 -3.95
N GLY A 26 -3.77 -7.91 -4.53
CA GLY A 26 -4.54 -8.09 -5.77
C GLY A 26 -5.81 -8.93 -5.64
N ASN A 27 -6.21 -9.32 -4.44
CA ASN A 27 -7.45 -10.06 -4.22
C ASN A 27 -8.17 -9.56 -2.98
N LYS A 28 -9.50 -9.68 -2.97
CA LYS A 28 -10.34 -9.14 -1.92
C LYS A 28 -10.22 -9.92 -0.61
N ALA A 29 -10.13 -11.25 -0.67
CA ALA A 29 -10.09 -12.09 0.52
C ALA A 29 -8.85 -11.79 1.39
N ASP A 30 -7.67 -11.78 0.79
CA ASP A 30 -6.43 -11.46 1.49
C ASP A 30 -6.40 -10.00 1.94
N SER A 31 -6.92 -9.08 1.13
CA SER A 31 -6.99 -7.66 1.48
C SER A 31 -7.89 -7.41 2.68
N ASP A 32 -9.05 -8.07 2.76
CA ASP A 32 -9.95 -7.96 3.91
C ASP A 32 -9.29 -8.50 5.19
N ASP A 33 -8.64 -9.64 5.10
CA ASP A 33 -7.92 -10.25 6.23
C ASP A 33 -6.76 -9.36 6.69
N ALA A 34 -5.97 -8.87 5.75
CA ALA A 34 -4.86 -7.98 6.03
C ALA A 34 -5.34 -6.63 6.62
N PHE A 35 -6.46 -6.12 6.12
CA PHE A 35 -7.08 -4.91 6.67
C PHE A 35 -7.41 -5.06 8.16
N GLN A 36 -8.02 -6.16 8.54
CA GLN A 36 -8.30 -6.46 9.94
C GLN A 36 -7.00 -6.54 10.77
N ASP A 37 -5.99 -7.22 10.24
CA ASP A 37 -4.69 -7.35 10.91
C ASP A 37 -4.03 -5.99 11.16
N VAL A 38 -4.11 -5.07 10.20
CA VAL A 38 -3.57 -3.72 10.32
C VAL A 38 -4.20 -3.01 11.53
N PHE A 39 -5.52 -2.99 11.61
CA PHE A 39 -6.22 -2.23 12.66
C PHE A 39 -6.19 -2.93 14.01
N ILE A 40 -6.15 -4.25 14.06
CA ILE A 40 -5.92 -5.00 15.30
C ILE A 40 -4.53 -4.66 15.85
N LYS A 41 -3.53 -4.66 15.00
CA LYS A 41 -2.16 -4.33 15.39
C LYS A 41 -2.03 -2.86 15.85
N LEU A 42 -2.71 -1.96 15.16
CA LEU A 42 -2.75 -0.56 15.57
C LEU A 42 -3.42 -0.39 16.94
N TYR A 43 -4.53 -1.09 17.17
CA TYR A 43 -5.24 -1.05 18.46
C TYR A 43 -4.37 -1.55 19.61
N LYS A 44 -3.59 -2.59 19.37
CA LYS A 44 -2.71 -3.20 20.38
C LYS A 44 -1.40 -2.44 20.60
N CYS A 45 -1.03 -1.54 19.69
CA CYS A 45 0.21 -0.81 19.85
C CYS A 45 0.04 0.27 20.93
N ASN A 46 1.04 0.39 21.82
CA ASN A 46 1.05 1.37 22.89
C ASN A 46 1.80 2.64 22.52
N LYS A 47 1.90 2.92 21.23
CA LYS A 47 2.64 4.06 20.71
C LYS A 47 1.77 5.30 20.71
N GLU A 48 2.31 6.42 21.21
CA GLU A 48 1.69 7.72 21.09
C GLU A 48 2.15 8.41 19.81
N PHE A 49 1.23 9.05 19.11
CA PHE A 49 1.51 9.74 17.86
C PHE A 49 1.48 11.25 18.09
N GLU A 50 2.56 11.93 17.69
CA GLU A 50 2.72 13.37 17.88
C GLU A 50 1.75 14.19 17.03
N SER A 51 1.32 13.63 15.88
CA SER A 51 0.45 14.29 14.92
C SER A 51 -0.30 13.26 14.10
N ASP A 52 -1.34 13.73 13.40
CA ASP A 52 -2.06 12.88 12.45
C ASP A 52 -1.15 12.43 11.30
N GLU A 53 -0.23 13.27 10.86
CA GLU A 53 0.74 12.89 9.82
C GLU A 53 1.71 11.81 10.29
N HIS A 54 2.11 11.83 11.55
CA HIS A 54 2.92 10.77 12.16
C HIS A 54 2.17 9.44 12.18
N LEU A 55 0.89 9.48 12.57
CA LEU A 55 0.00 8.31 12.56
C LEU A 55 -0.17 7.78 11.14
N LYS A 56 -0.40 8.64 10.16
CA LYS A 56 -0.54 8.27 8.75
C LYS A 56 0.70 7.55 8.23
N ALA A 57 1.88 8.11 8.46
CA ALA A 57 3.15 7.52 8.05
C ALA A 57 3.38 6.15 8.69
N TYR A 58 3.10 6.03 9.97
CA TYR A 58 3.19 4.78 10.71
C TYR A 58 2.24 3.72 10.12
N LEU A 59 1.03 4.12 9.81
CA LEU A 59 0.00 3.24 9.25
C LEU A 59 0.39 2.75 7.85
N ILE A 60 0.95 3.61 7.00
CA ILE A 60 1.45 3.23 5.68
C ILE A 60 2.54 2.15 5.81
N LYS A 61 3.51 2.38 6.67
CA LYS A 61 4.60 1.42 6.90
C LYS A 61 4.09 0.09 7.44
N MET A 62 3.20 0.15 8.42
CA MET A 62 2.59 -1.06 9.00
C MET A 62 1.81 -1.85 7.95
N THR A 63 1.02 -1.18 7.13
CA THR A 63 0.22 -1.80 6.06
C THR A 63 1.13 -2.47 5.04
N ALA A 64 2.19 -1.78 4.61
CA ALA A 64 3.18 -2.32 3.67
C ALA A 64 3.87 -3.56 4.24
N ASN A 65 4.25 -3.53 5.51
CA ASN A 65 4.90 -4.67 6.18
C ASN A 65 3.95 -5.88 6.27
N ILE A 66 2.69 -5.66 6.61
CA ILE A 66 1.68 -6.72 6.67
C ILE A 66 1.45 -7.30 5.28
N ALA A 67 1.36 -6.47 4.25
CA ALA A 67 1.22 -6.92 2.87
C ALA A 67 2.41 -7.79 2.44
N ASN A 68 3.62 -7.39 2.79
CA ASN A 68 4.82 -8.20 2.52
C ASN A 68 4.78 -9.55 3.22
N ASP A 69 4.28 -9.61 4.45
CA ASP A 69 4.11 -10.87 5.17
C ASP A 69 3.11 -11.80 4.48
N TYR A 70 2.00 -11.26 3.97
CA TYR A 70 1.05 -12.01 3.16
C TYR A 70 1.67 -12.53 1.87
N HIS A 71 2.50 -11.76 1.20
CA HIS A 71 3.24 -12.22 0.01
C HIS A 71 4.12 -13.42 0.31
N ARG A 72 4.85 -13.39 1.43
CA ARG A 72 5.71 -14.51 1.83
C ARG A 72 4.91 -15.78 2.10
N LYS A 73 3.75 -15.66 2.76
CA LYS A 73 2.87 -16.80 3.05
C LYS A 73 2.20 -17.35 1.80
N ASN A 74 1.84 -16.47 0.86
CA ASN A 74 1.08 -16.82 -0.33
C ASN A 74 1.95 -17.18 -1.52
N PHE A 75 3.28 -17.04 -1.42
CA PHE A 75 4.22 -17.42 -2.48
C PHE A 75 3.98 -18.87 -2.98
N TRP A 76 3.54 -19.75 -2.11
CA TRP A 76 3.25 -21.15 -2.40
C TRP A 76 1.79 -21.45 -2.78
N ARG A 77 0.89 -20.47 -2.64
CA ARG A 77 -0.54 -20.63 -2.94
C ARG A 77 -0.97 -19.96 -4.23
N ASN A 78 -0.04 -19.40 -4.99
CA ASN A 78 -0.38 -18.38 -5.96
C ASN A 78 -0.92 -18.87 -7.28
N LYS A 79 -2.20 -18.62 -7.42
CA LYS A 79 -2.69 -18.02 -8.68
C LYS A 79 -3.67 -16.93 -8.28
N ILE A 80 -3.27 -15.68 -8.40
CA ILE A 80 -4.22 -14.55 -8.36
C ILE A 80 -5.21 -14.80 -9.49
N GLU A 81 -6.46 -15.06 -9.14
CA GLU A 81 -7.50 -15.19 -10.15
C GLU A 81 -7.82 -13.78 -10.69
N LEU A 82 -7.77 -13.63 -12.02
CA LEU A 82 -8.08 -12.36 -12.71
C LEU A 82 -9.40 -11.75 -12.26
N GLN A 83 -10.37 -12.58 -11.89
CA GLN A 83 -11.68 -12.19 -11.46
C GLN A 83 -11.66 -11.46 -10.11
N ASP A 84 -10.77 -11.86 -9.18
CA ASP A 84 -10.60 -11.19 -7.89
C ASP A 84 -9.97 -9.80 -8.05
N ILE A 85 -9.04 -9.67 -9.01
CA ILE A 85 -8.44 -8.38 -9.35
C ILE A 85 -9.51 -7.40 -9.85
N TYR A 86 -10.39 -7.84 -10.73
CA TYR A 86 -11.47 -7.01 -11.27
C TYR A 86 -12.45 -6.54 -10.18
N GLN A 87 -12.82 -7.41 -9.25
CA GLN A 87 -13.70 -7.04 -8.15
C GLN A 87 -13.04 -6.07 -7.15
N ALA A 88 -11.78 -6.30 -6.82
CA ALA A 88 -11.04 -5.45 -5.91
C ALA A 88 -10.89 -4.02 -6.45
N VAL A 89 -10.71 -3.90 -7.75
CA VAL A 89 -10.47 -2.62 -8.41
C VAL A 89 -11.78 -1.89 -8.75
N SER A 90 -12.89 -2.60 -8.96
CA SER A 90 -14.19 -1.96 -9.19
C SER A 90 -14.70 -1.18 -7.97
N ASP A 91 -14.19 -1.48 -6.78
CA ASP A 91 -14.50 -0.77 -5.54
C ASP A 91 -13.61 0.48 -5.32
N CYS A 92 -12.64 0.71 -6.20
CA CYS A 92 -11.78 1.89 -6.17
C CYS A 92 -12.27 2.96 -7.17
N ASP A 93 -11.96 4.23 -6.87
CA ASP A 93 -12.29 5.34 -7.78
C ASP A 93 -11.81 5.07 -9.20
N ASP A 94 -12.70 5.20 -10.18
CA ASP A 94 -12.45 4.91 -11.59
C ASP A 94 -11.23 5.66 -12.17
N ASP A 95 -10.92 6.85 -11.66
CA ASP A 95 -9.82 7.69 -12.13
C ASP A 95 -8.44 7.10 -11.84
N ASN A 96 -8.33 6.23 -10.84
CA ASN A 96 -7.06 5.65 -10.40
C ASN A 96 -6.89 4.18 -10.78
N TYR A 97 -7.89 3.60 -11.45
CA TYR A 97 -7.93 2.18 -11.78
C TYR A 97 -6.71 1.69 -12.56
N GLU A 98 -6.40 2.38 -13.66
CA GLU A 98 -5.30 1.98 -14.56
C GLU A 98 -3.95 2.04 -13.86
N VAL A 99 -3.75 3.08 -13.04
CA VAL A 99 -2.49 3.27 -12.30
C VAL A 99 -2.36 2.22 -11.18
N MET A 100 -3.43 1.95 -10.45
CA MET A 100 -3.42 0.92 -9.40
C MET A 100 -3.17 -0.48 -9.97
N ASP A 101 -3.81 -0.80 -11.08
CA ASP A 101 -3.59 -2.07 -11.77
C ASP A 101 -2.14 -2.18 -12.25
N ALA A 102 -1.58 -1.11 -12.81
CA ALA A 102 -0.19 -1.07 -13.23
C ALA A 102 0.77 -1.26 -12.05
N ILE A 103 0.49 -0.63 -10.90
CA ILE A 103 1.29 -0.81 -9.68
C ILE A 103 1.23 -2.26 -9.18
N LEU A 104 0.06 -2.88 -9.25
CA LEU A 104 -0.11 -4.29 -8.86
C LEU A 104 0.86 -5.21 -9.60
N HIS A 105 1.17 -4.92 -10.87
CA HIS A 105 2.06 -5.71 -11.69
C HIS A 105 3.55 -5.37 -11.53
N LEU A 106 3.88 -4.34 -10.73
CA LEU A 106 5.27 -4.02 -10.43
C LEU A 106 5.89 -5.03 -9.45
N PRO A 107 7.21 -5.26 -9.52
CA PRO A 107 7.91 -5.95 -8.44
C PRO A 107 7.71 -5.24 -7.10
N ASN A 108 7.60 -6.01 -6.01
CA ASN A 108 7.27 -5.49 -4.67
C ASN A 108 8.17 -4.34 -4.20
N LYS A 109 9.45 -4.38 -4.57
CA LYS A 109 10.40 -3.34 -4.16
C LYS A 109 10.07 -1.94 -4.68
N TYR A 110 9.30 -1.83 -5.76
CA TYR A 110 8.90 -0.54 -6.34
C TYR A 110 7.54 -0.06 -5.85
N LYS A 111 6.66 -0.96 -5.43
CA LYS A 111 5.26 -0.64 -5.11
C LYS A 111 5.13 0.44 -4.04
N ASN A 112 5.85 0.31 -2.94
CA ASN A 112 5.74 1.24 -1.81
C ASN A 112 6.18 2.66 -2.19
N VAL A 113 7.34 2.78 -2.83
CA VAL A 113 7.86 4.10 -3.20
C VAL A 113 6.99 4.77 -4.27
N ILE A 114 6.53 4.00 -5.25
CA ILE A 114 5.65 4.51 -6.31
C ILE A 114 4.30 4.93 -5.73
N TYR A 115 3.69 4.09 -4.87
CA TYR A 115 2.43 4.41 -4.22
C TYR A 115 2.53 5.70 -3.39
N MET A 116 3.54 5.80 -2.54
CA MET A 116 3.73 6.96 -1.67
C MET A 116 3.98 8.24 -2.47
N TYR A 117 4.72 8.16 -3.54
CA TYR A 117 5.01 9.31 -4.38
C TYR A 117 3.79 9.80 -5.16
N TYR A 118 3.05 8.89 -5.80
CA TYR A 118 1.93 9.26 -6.68
C TYR A 118 0.60 9.46 -5.96
N PHE A 119 0.29 8.64 -4.97
CA PHE A 119 -1.02 8.70 -4.29
C PHE A 119 -1.01 9.54 -3.04
N GLU A 120 0.10 9.58 -2.33
CA GLU A 120 0.19 10.28 -1.03
C GLU A 120 1.04 11.54 -1.11
N ASP A 121 1.56 11.89 -2.27
CA ASP A 121 2.34 13.10 -2.54
C ASP A 121 3.58 13.28 -1.64
N TYR A 122 4.17 12.20 -1.19
CA TYR A 122 5.39 12.25 -0.41
C TYR A 122 6.60 12.55 -1.29
N LYS A 123 7.51 13.36 -0.78
CA LYS A 123 8.81 13.62 -1.39
C LYS A 123 9.77 12.47 -1.10
N ALA A 124 10.82 12.33 -1.91
CA ALA A 124 11.79 11.24 -1.77
C ALA A 124 12.42 11.17 -0.38
N ASN A 125 12.77 12.30 0.22
CA ASN A 125 13.35 12.35 1.57
C ASN A 125 12.34 11.92 2.65
N GLU A 126 11.07 12.24 2.49
CA GLU A 126 9.99 11.80 3.39
C GLU A 126 9.78 10.29 3.29
N ILE A 127 9.76 9.75 2.07
CA ILE A 127 9.66 8.30 1.83
C ILE A 127 10.84 7.56 2.48
N ALA A 128 12.05 8.10 2.33
CA ALA A 128 13.27 7.54 2.94
C ALA A 128 13.13 7.45 4.47
N GLY A 129 12.59 8.49 5.09
CA GLY A 129 12.36 8.51 6.53
C GLY A 129 11.29 7.50 6.98
N ILE A 130 10.20 7.42 6.25
CA ILE A 130 9.09 6.51 6.59
C ILE A 130 9.52 5.05 6.43
N LEU A 131 10.15 4.69 5.31
CA LEU A 131 10.58 3.33 5.02
C LEU A 131 11.91 2.95 5.66
N ASN A 132 12.60 3.90 6.26
CA ASN A 132 13.92 3.72 6.89
C ASN A 132 14.94 3.15 5.91
N ILE A 133 15.05 3.76 4.75
CA ILE A 133 16.03 3.43 3.71
C ILE A 133 16.76 4.71 3.28
N PRO A 134 17.97 4.60 2.70
CA PRO A 134 18.70 5.79 2.22
C PRO A 134 17.90 6.52 1.12
N VAL A 135 18.00 7.85 1.12
CA VAL A 135 17.30 8.67 0.10
C VAL A 135 17.78 8.35 -1.31
N ASN A 136 19.04 8.02 -1.49
CA ASN A 136 19.56 7.60 -2.80
C ASN A 136 18.93 6.32 -3.30
N THR A 137 18.61 5.40 -2.39
CA THR A 137 17.84 4.18 -2.72
C THR A 137 16.43 4.54 -3.17
N VAL A 138 15.77 5.50 -2.50
CA VAL A 138 14.46 5.99 -2.91
C VAL A 138 14.49 6.57 -4.33
N TYR A 139 15.48 7.42 -4.63
CA TYR A 139 15.63 7.98 -5.98
C TYR A 139 15.80 6.88 -7.05
N SER A 140 16.63 5.88 -6.77
CA SER A 140 16.85 4.77 -7.69
C SER A 140 15.58 3.95 -7.90
N LEU A 141 14.86 3.65 -6.82
CA LEU A 141 13.59 2.91 -6.88
C LEU A 141 12.51 3.70 -7.61
N LEU A 142 12.42 5.00 -7.38
CA LEU A 142 11.46 5.86 -8.09
C LEU A 142 11.77 5.90 -9.59
N LYS A 143 13.02 6.09 -9.97
CA LYS A 143 13.42 6.14 -11.37
C LYS A 143 13.09 4.84 -12.10
N ARG A 144 13.53 3.71 -11.55
CA ARG A 144 13.29 2.38 -12.14
C ARG A 144 11.82 2.01 -12.10
N GLY A 145 11.14 2.33 -10.99
CA GLY A 145 9.71 2.09 -10.84
C GLY A 145 8.88 2.86 -11.85
N LYS A 146 9.21 4.13 -12.10
CA LYS A 146 8.54 4.95 -13.10
C LYS A 146 8.73 4.41 -14.52
N GLU A 147 9.92 3.95 -14.86
CA GLU A 147 10.22 3.34 -16.15
C GLU A 147 9.40 2.07 -16.36
N LYS A 148 9.33 1.21 -15.35
CA LYS A 148 8.53 -0.03 -15.40
C LYS A 148 7.03 0.26 -15.45
N LEU A 149 6.56 1.24 -14.68
CA LEU A 149 5.17 1.66 -14.66
C LEU A 149 4.74 2.18 -16.04
N LYS A 150 5.58 3.00 -16.66
CA LYS A 150 5.35 3.51 -18.01
C LYS A 150 5.27 2.36 -19.02
N GLY A 151 6.15 1.37 -18.93
CA GLY A 151 6.12 0.19 -19.78
C GLY A 151 4.82 -0.58 -19.64
N VAL A 152 4.33 -0.79 -18.43
CA VAL A 152 3.06 -1.49 -18.17
C VAL A 152 1.87 -0.69 -18.73
N LEU A 153 1.85 0.62 -18.52
CA LEU A 153 0.78 1.48 -19.03
C LEU A 153 0.78 1.55 -20.57
N ASP A 154 1.94 1.61 -21.19
CA ASP A 154 2.07 1.62 -22.64
C ASP A 154 1.61 0.30 -23.28
N GLU A 155 1.85 -0.83 -22.61
CA GLU A 155 1.39 -2.17 -23.06
C GLU A 155 -0.14 -2.32 -22.97
N SER A 156 -0.80 -1.59 -22.05
CA SER A 156 -2.26 -1.65 -21.87
C SER A 156 -3.02 -0.74 -22.84
N LEU A 157 -2.32 0.09 -23.57
CA LEU A 157 -2.87 0.91 -24.64
C LEU A 157 -2.78 0.16 -25.98
#